data_ac7fb9c4e2005dbc6fb4a2ce4c072f48
#
_entry.id   ac7fb9c4e2005dbc6fb4a2ce4c072f48
#
_cell.length_a   1.000
_cell.length_b   1.000
_cell.length_c   1.000
_cell.angle_alpha   90.00
_cell.angle_beta   90.00
_cell.angle_gamma   90.00
#
_symmetry.space_group_name_H-M   'P 1'
#
loop_
_entity.id
_entity.type
_entity.pdbx_description
1 polymer ?
#
loop_
_entity_poly.entity_id
_entity_poly.type
_entity_poly.pdbx_seq_one_letter_code
_entity_poly.pdbx_strand_id
1 'polypeptide(L)'
;MQANGGTEMIKAVIFDMDGTLVDTERLGIKAWKAGAAELGLAIDDALIHQFIGRTLVDVMGILEERYGSHEIAEAIYVRHKEIRDEMVKTELELKAGAAECLDELLAAGYHVGLATSSRHVTAERNLKAFGLFDKFETVTCGEDVVHGKPDPEMYLLACKRAGFAPEECAVVEDSRNGCVSGITAGCHVFAVPDIVPLPQDVVDGCDAVLDTLFELTAAVKDVR
;
A
#
# COMPACT_ATOMS: atom_id res chain seq x y z
N MET A 1 -34.04 25.24 1.68
CA MET A 1 -32.96 24.62 2.46
C MET A 1 -31.71 24.79 1.62
N GLN A 2 -30.84 25.73 1.98
CA GLN A 2 -29.55 25.92 1.33
C GLN A 2 -28.62 24.84 1.85
N ALA A 3 -28.11 24.00 0.97
CA ALA A 3 -26.97 23.13 1.27
C ALA A 3 -25.78 24.05 1.59
N ASN A 4 -25.34 24.05 2.84
CA ASN A 4 -24.06 24.63 3.22
C ASN A 4 -22.96 23.82 2.52
N GLY A 5 -22.43 24.33 1.44
CA GLY A 5 -21.18 23.87 0.84
C GLY A 5 -20.02 24.34 1.74
N GLY A 6 -19.92 23.80 2.93
CA GLY A 6 -18.67 23.85 3.69
C GLY A 6 -17.73 22.87 3.03
N THR A 7 -16.60 23.33 2.52
CA THR A 7 -15.48 22.47 2.16
C THR A 7 -15.11 21.68 3.41
N GLU A 8 -15.35 20.37 3.39
CA GLU A 8 -15.04 19.50 4.51
C GLU A 8 -13.53 19.33 4.54
N MET A 9 -12.90 19.91 5.55
CA MET A 9 -11.45 19.81 5.75
C MET A 9 -11.08 18.38 6.12
N ILE A 10 -10.01 17.87 5.55
CA ILE A 10 -9.40 16.58 5.93
C ILE A 10 -9.07 16.63 7.42
N LYS A 11 -9.48 15.60 8.15
CA LYS A 11 -9.25 15.44 9.60
C LYS A 11 -8.40 14.20 9.92
N ALA A 12 -8.46 13.20 9.05
CA ALA A 12 -7.68 11.98 9.19
C ALA A 12 -6.86 11.71 7.93
N VAL A 13 -5.66 11.16 8.11
CA VAL A 13 -4.80 10.65 7.02
C VAL A 13 -4.54 9.19 7.26
N ILE A 14 -5.00 8.35 6.35
CA ILE A 14 -4.96 6.88 6.44
C ILE A 14 -3.96 6.37 5.41
N PHE A 15 -2.89 5.75 5.89
CA PHE A 15 -1.81 5.25 5.06
C PHE A 15 -1.99 3.78 4.71
N ASP A 16 -1.70 3.41 3.47
CA ASP A 16 -1.24 2.06 3.18
C ASP A 16 0.17 1.84 3.73
N MET A 17 0.61 0.59 3.80
CA MET A 17 1.92 0.23 4.33
C MET A 17 2.92 -0.18 3.24
N ASP A 18 2.57 -1.24 2.51
CA ASP A 18 3.49 -1.94 1.61
C ASP A 18 3.63 -1.17 0.28
N GLY A 19 4.82 -0.66 -0.03
CA GLY A 19 5.06 0.22 -1.18
C GLY A 19 4.84 1.71 -0.87
N THR A 20 4.04 2.03 0.16
CA THR A 20 3.74 3.42 0.57
C THR A 20 4.65 3.90 1.70
N LEU A 21 4.70 3.20 2.82
CA LEU A 21 5.53 3.54 3.99
C LEU A 21 6.84 2.78 4.02
N VAL A 22 6.83 1.51 3.59
CA VAL A 22 7.98 0.60 3.59
C VAL A 22 8.19 0.02 2.18
N ASP A 23 9.47 -0.09 1.79
CA ASP A 23 9.90 -0.59 0.47
C ASP A 23 9.91 -2.12 0.43
N THR A 24 8.71 -2.72 0.46
CA THR A 24 8.53 -4.17 0.35
C THR A 24 8.53 -4.68 -1.08
N GLU A 25 8.21 -3.83 -2.06
CA GLU A 25 8.18 -4.21 -3.49
C GLU A 25 9.58 -4.57 -3.99
N ARG A 26 10.60 -3.77 -3.67
CA ARG A 26 12.00 -4.06 -3.99
C ARG A 26 12.44 -5.43 -3.46
N LEU A 27 12.06 -5.75 -2.23
CA LEU A 27 12.37 -7.04 -1.61
C LEU A 27 11.59 -8.19 -2.27
N GLY A 28 10.34 -7.95 -2.63
CA GLY A 28 9.51 -8.90 -3.39
C GLY A 28 10.18 -9.29 -4.72
N ILE A 29 10.65 -8.31 -5.48
CA ILE A 29 11.37 -8.53 -6.75
C ILE A 29 12.63 -9.37 -6.55
N LYS A 30 13.45 -9.01 -5.56
CA LYS A 30 14.66 -9.78 -5.24
C LYS A 30 14.32 -11.23 -4.85
N ALA A 31 13.29 -11.41 -4.04
CA ALA A 31 12.87 -12.73 -3.56
C ALA A 31 12.31 -13.61 -4.70
N TRP A 32 11.57 -13.06 -5.66
CA TRP A 32 11.11 -13.80 -6.85
C TRP A 32 12.29 -14.36 -7.66
N LYS A 33 13.29 -13.51 -7.92
CA LYS A 33 14.50 -13.92 -8.64
C LYS A 33 15.29 -14.97 -7.87
N ALA A 34 15.50 -14.77 -6.59
CA ALA A 34 16.24 -15.70 -5.73
C ALA A 34 15.51 -17.05 -5.59
N GLY A 35 14.20 -17.04 -5.37
CA GLY A 35 13.39 -18.26 -5.25
C GLY A 35 13.43 -19.13 -6.50
N ALA A 36 13.36 -18.52 -7.69
CA ALA A 36 13.52 -19.26 -8.95
C ALA A 36 14.95 -19.78 -9.12
N ALA A 37 15.96 -18.98 -8.78
CA ALA A 37 17.36 -19.38 -8.91
C ALA A 37 17.73 -20.60 -8.05
N GLU A 38 17.19 -20.73 -6.86
CA GLU A 38 17.40 -21.91 -6.00
C GLU A 38 16.82 -23.21 -6.61
N LEU A 39 15.84 -23.07 -7.53
CA LEU A 39 15.28 -24.20 -8.28
C LEU A 39 15.97 -24.40 -9.64
N GLY A 40 17.07 -23.67 -9.91
CA GLY A 40 17.79 -23.73 -11.18
C GLY A 40 17.06 -23.02 -12.32
N LEU A 41 16.11 -22.14 -12.03
CA LEU A 41 15.30 -21.36 -12.97
C LEU A 41 15.68 -19.88 -12.95
N ALA A 42 15.28 -19.12 -13.97
CA ALA A 42 15.58 -17.70 -14.06
C ALA A 42 14.31 -16.87 -14.28
N ILE A 43 14.07 -15.90 -13.41
CA ILE A 43 13.08 -14.83 -13.58
C ILE A 43 13.85 -13.56 -13.95
N ASP A 44 13.65 -13.07 -15.16
CA ASP A 44 14.23 -11.83 -15.67
C ASP A 44 13.35 -10.61 -15.36
N ASP A 45 13.84 -9.41 -15.65
CA ASP A 45 13.10 -8.16 -15.41
C ASP A 45 11.82 -8.09 -16.25
N ALA A 46 11.81 -8.65 -17.45
CA ALA A 46 10.63 -8.66 -18.31
C ALA A 46 9.49 -9.50 -17.70
N LEU A 47 9.82 -10.62 -17.04
CA LEU A 47 8.85 -11.43 -16.32
C LEU A 47 8.40 -10.76 -15.04
N ILE A 48 9.30 -10.11 -14.30
CA ILE A 48 8.95 -9.31 -13.11
C ILE A 48 7.97 -8.21 -13.46
N HIS A 49 8.17 -7.48 -14.55
CA HIS A 49 7.24 -6.43 -14.99
C HIS A 49 5.81 -6.96 -15.24
N GLN A 50 5.65 -8.25 -15.53
CA GLN A 50 4.33 -8.87 -15.65
C GLN A 50 3.68 -9.18 -14.29
N PHE A 51 4.44 -9.27 -13.21
CA PHE A 51 3.90 -9.55 -11.88
C PHE A 51 3.36 -8.31 -11.18
N ILE A 52 3.98 -7.16 -11.43
CA ILE A 52 3.73 -5.94 -10.68
C ILE A 52 2.27 -5.48 -10.86
N GLY A 53 1.59 -5.18 -9.74
CA GLY A 53 0.20 -4.74 -9.74
C GLY A 53 -0.83 -5.84 -10.02
N ARG A 54 -0.39 -7.11 -10.17
CA ARG A 54 -1.29 -8.25 -10.40
C ARG A 54 -1.61 -8.99 -9.11
N THR A 55 -2.71 -9.73 -9.14
CA THR A 55 -3.06 -10.63 -8.04
C THR A 55 -2.12 -11.85 -8.03
N LEU A 56 -2.00 -12.50 -6.88
CA LEU A 56 -1.23 -13.75 -6.78
C LEU A 56 -1.74 -14.82 -7.78
N VAL A 57 -3.03 -14.87 -8.01
CA VAL A 57 -3.64 -15.83 -8.97
C VAL A 57 -3.12 -15.55 -10.38
N ASP A 58 -3.05 -14.30 -10.79
CA ASP A 58 -2.51 -13.92 -12.12
C ASP A 58 -1.01 -14.25 -12.22
N VAL A 59 -0.23 -13.94 -11.17
CA VAL A 59 1.20 -14.25 -11.13
C VAL A 59 1.44 -15.75 -11.23
N MET A 60 0.66 -16.55 -10.51
CA MET A 60 0.75 -18.02 -10.62
C MET A 60 0.45 -18.50 -12.03
N GLY A 61 -0.59 -17.97 -12.68
CA GLY A 61 -0.90 -18.29 -14.08
C GLY A 61 0.24 -17.95 -15.04
N ILE A 62 0.90 -16.79 -14.87
CA ILE A 62 2.07 -16.38 -15.66
C ILE A 62 3.24 -17.34 -15.44
N LEU A 63 3.50 -17.74 -14.20
CA LEU A 63 4.56 -18.72 -13.89
C LEU A 63 4.27 -20.10 -14.48
N GLU A 64 3.02 -20.56 -14.40
CA GLU A 64 2.58 -21.83 -15.01
C GLU A 64 2.75 -21.81 -16.54
N GLU A 65 2.36 -20.73 -17.21
CA GLU A 65 2.57 -20.55 -18.64
C GLU A 65 4.06 -20.55 -18.99
N ARG A 66 4.87 -19.84 -18.20
CA ARG A 66 6.33 -19.68 -18.43
C ARG A 66 7.11 -20.98 -18.26
N TYR A 67 6.75 -21.80 -17.27
CA TYR A 67 7.51 -22.99 -16.88
C TYR A 67 6.76 -24.32 -17.18
N GLY A 68 5.52 -24.25 -17.62
CA GLY A 68 4.74 -25.41 -18.08
C GLY A 68 4.26 -26.33 -16.95
N SER A 69 4.31 -25.90 -15.68
CA SER A 69 3.90 -26.74 -14.54
C SER A 69 3.40 -25.90 -13.37
N HIS A 70 2.27 -26.30 -12.83
CA HIS A 70 1.71 -25.74 -11.60
C HIS A 70 2.63 -25.98 -10.39
N GLU A 71 3.19 -27.19 -10.28
CA GLU A 71 4.08 -27.57 -9.18
C GLU A 71 5.35 -26.71 -9.17
N ILE A 72 5.88 -26.36 -10.36
CA ILE A 72 7.05 -25.45 -10.45
C ILE A 72 6.65 -24.04 -10.02
N ALA A 73 5.52 -23.53 -10.47
CA ALA A 73 5.03 -22.22 -10.09
C ALA A 73 4.83 -22.12 -8.56
N GLU A 74 4.23 -23.14 -7.96
CA GLU A 74 4.02 -23.23 -6.52
C GLU A 74 5.34 -23.30 -5.76
N ALA A 75 6.31 -24.10 -6.23
CA ALA A 75 7.63 -24.19 -5.60
C ALA A 75 8.36 -22.85 -5.63
N ILE A 76 8.32 -22.12 -6.75
CA ILE A 76 8.89 -20.76 -6.86
C ILE A 76 8.20 -19.81 -5.85
N TYR A 77 6.86 -19.85 -5.77
CA TYR A 77 6.11 -18.99 -4.86
C TYR A 77 6.43 -19.26 -3.39
N VAL A 78 6.51 -20.53 -3.00
CA VAL A 78 6.88 -20.92 -1.62
C VAL A 78 8.27 -20.38 -1.27
N ARG A 79 9.26 -20.58 -2.16
CA ARG A 79 10.62 -20.06 -1.94
C ARG A 79 10.67 -18.53 -1.93
N HIS A 80 9.98 -17.88 -2.86
CA HIS A 80 9.81 -16.42 -2.85
C HIS A 80 9.34 -15.92 -1.49
N LYS A 81 8.28 -16.53 -0.95
CA LYS A 81 7.69 -16.10 0.33
C LYS A 81 8.70 -16.24 1.48
N GLU A 82 9.37 -17.40 1.58
CA GLU A 82 10.36 -17.65 2.62
C GLU A 82 11.53 -16.65 2.55
N ILE A 83 12.08 -16.45 1.36
CA ILE A 83 13.21 -15.53 1.14
C ILE A 83 12.78 -14.09 1.45
N ARG A 84 11.59 -13.64 0.97
CA ARG A 84 11.08 -12.32 1.27
C ARG A 84 10.90 -12.10 2.76
N ASP A 85 10.35 -13.09 3.48
CA ASP A 85 10.13 -13.00 4.92
C ASP A 85 11.45 -12.89 5.70
N GLU A 86 12.54 -13.47 5.20
CA GLU A 86 13.87 -13.28 5.80
C GLU A 86 14.48 -11.91 5.42
N MET A 87 14.37 -11.49 4.14
CA MET A 87 14.88 -10.20 3.70
C MET A 87 14.21 -9.04 4.45
N VAL A 88 12.90 -9.13 4.68
CA VAL A 88 12.16 -8.09 5.42
C VAL A 88 12.71 -7.88 6.84
N LYS A 89 13.28 -8.89 7.47
CA LYS A 89 13.85 -8.76 8.83
C LYS A 89 15.15 -7.95 8.85
N THR A 90 15.88 -7.89 7.74
CA THR A 90 17.25 -7.35 7.70
C THR A 90 17.47 -6.26 6.64
N GLU A 91 16.66 -6.22 5.60
CA GLU A 91 16.84 -5.34 4.44
C GLU A 91 15.66 -4.39 4.21
N LEU A 92 14.62 -4.41 5.05
CA LEU A 92 13.48 -3.51 4.91
C LEU A 92 13.96 -2.06 5.11
N GLU A 93 13.48 -1.17 4.26
CA GLU A 93 13.77 0.26 4.31
C GLU A 93 12.47 1.06 4.32
N LEU A 94 12.52 2.28 4.85
CA LEU A 94 11.41 3.23 4.76
C LEU A 94 11.38 3.87 3.37
N LYS A 95 10.18 4.21 2.92
CA LYS A 95 10.02 5.11 1.77
C LYS A 95 10.42 6.52 2.15
N ALA A 96 10.89 7.29 1.15
CA ALA A 96 11.39 8.64 1.35
C ALA A 96 10.31 9.56 1.94
N GLY A 97 10.58 10.13 3.11
CA GLY A 97 9.66 11.01 3.83
C GLY A 97 8.65 10.31 4.75
N ALA A 98 8.67 8.96 4.87
CA ALA A 98 7.67 8.24 5.65
C ALA A 98 7.64 8.62 7.13
N ALA A 99 8.80 8.71 7.78
CA ALA A 99 8.86 9.07 9.19
C ALA A 99 8.53 10.55 9.41
N GLU A 100 9.07 11.41 8.55
CA GLU A 100 8.91 12.86 8.62
C GLU A 100 7.47 13.28 8.41
N CYS A 101 6.77 12.76 7.40
CA CYS A 101 5.39 13.13 7.13
C CYS A 101 4.44 12.67 8.25
N LEU A 102 4.68 11.50 8.86
CA LEU A 102 3.90 11.06 10.03
C LEU A 102 4.06 12.03 11.20
N ASP A 103 5.29 12.47 11.49
CA ASP A 103 5.55 13.43 12.56
C ASP A 103 4.93 14.80 12.28
N GLU A 104 5.00 15.28 11.04
CA GLU A 104 4.39 16.54 10.64
C GLU A 104 2.86 16.51 10.72
N LEU A 105 2.22 15.43 10.30
CA LEU A 105 0.76 15.27 10.34
C LEU A 105 0.25 15.21 11.79
N LEU A 106 0.92 14.42 12.64
CA LEU A 106 0.60 14.36 14.07
C LEU A 106 0.79 15.73 14.75
N ALA A 107 1.89 16.43 14.46
CA ALA A 107 2.13 17.78 15.00
C ALA A 107 1.10 18.80 14.49
N ALA A 108 0.54 18.60 13.31
CA ALA A 108 -0.55 19.43 12.75
C ALA A 108 -1.94 19.07 13.30
N GLY A 109 -2.05 18.00 14.09
CA GLY A 109 -3.30 17.58 14.74
C GLY A 109 -4.21 16.70 13.89
N TYR A 110 -3.71 16.12 12.80
CA TYR A 110 -4.44 15.11 12.03
C TYR A 110 -4.48 13.79 12.80
N HIS A 111 -5.61 13.08 12.71
CA HIS A 111 -5.67 11.68 13.07
C HIS A 111 -4.87 10.85 12.05
N VAL A 112 -3.94 10.02 12.49
CA VAL A 112 -3.12 9.18 11.61
C VAL A 112 -3.54 7.72 11.77
N GLY A 113 -4.00 7.11 10.67
CA GLY A 113 -4.46 5.73 10.61
C GLY A 113 -3.62 4.89 9.64
N LEU A 114 -3.64 3.57 9.85
CA LEU A 114 -3.06 2.57 8.96
C LEU A 114 -4.17 1.70 8.36
N ALA A 115 -4.10 1.42 7.05
CA ALA A 115 -5.00 0.50 6.35
C ALA A 115 -4.24 -0.36 5.33
N THR A 116 -3.85 -1.56 5.72
CA THR A 116 -3.00 -2.45 4.92
C THR A 116 -3.64 -3.79 4.63
N SER A 117 -3.38 -4.36 3.45
CA SER A 117 -3.75 -5.74 3.11
C SER A 117 -2.91 -6.78 3.87
N SER A 118 -1.83 -6.38 4.50
CA SER A 118 -1.00 -7.23 5.34
C SER A 118 -1.73 -7.64 6.62
N ARG A 119 -1.28 -8.73 7.26
CA ARG A 119 -1.79 -9.18 8.55
C ARG A 119 -1.28 -8.28 9.67
N HIS A 120 -2.04 -8.16 10.74
CA HIS A 120 -1.70 -7.33 11.90
C HIS A 120 -0.29 -7.62 12.43
N VAL A 121 0.06 -8.89 12.60
CA VAL A 121 1.40 -9.30 13.07
C VAL A 121 2.52 -8.84 12.13
N THR A 122 2.25 -8.76 10.83
CA THR A 122 3.21 -8.29 9.82
C THR A 122 3.36 -6.78 9.88
N ALA A 123 2.24 -6.06 9.93
CA ALA A 123 2.22 -4.60 10.04
C ALA A 123 2.95 -4.13 11.30
N GLU A 124 2.62 -4.72 12.44
CA GLU A 124 3.27 -4.42 13.71
C GLU A 124 4.78 -4.67 13.66
N ARG A 125 5.21 -5.85 13.18
CA ARG A 125 6.63 -6.18 13.05
C ARG A 125 7.37 -5.19 12.16
N ASN A 126 6.84 -4.92 10.97
CA ASN A 126 7.52 -4.09 9.98
C ASN A 126 7.64 -2.64 10.43
N LEU A 127 6.59 -2.07 10.99
CA LEU A 127 6.59 -0.67 11.42
C LEU A 127 7.29 -0.45 12.78
N LYS A 128 7.26 -1.45 13.69
CA LYS A 128 8.05 -1.40 14.94
C LYS A 128 9.55 -1.41 14.70
N ALA A 129 10.02 -2.04 13.63
CA ALA A 129 11.43 -2.01 13.26
C ALA A 129 11.96 -0.58 13.06
N PHE A 130 11.08 0.35 12.72
CA PHE A 130 11.40 1.78 12.53
C PHE A 130 10.82 2.70 13.62
N GLY A 131 10.18 2.14 14.65
CA GLY A 131 9.53 2.93 15.70
C GLY A 131 8.28 3.69 15.24
N LEU A 132 7.65 3.27 14.14
CA LEU A 132 6.50 3.98 13.55
C LEU A 132 5.15 3.40 13.97
N PHE A 133 5.06 2.15 14.40
CA PHE A 133 3.78 1.50 14.67
C PHE A 133 2.93 2.24 15.70
N ASP A 134 3.54 2.70 16.77
CA ASP A 134 2.85 3.38 17.87
C ASP A 134 2.43 4.83 17.54
N LYS A 135 2.77 5.33 16.34
CA LYS A 135 2.30 6.62 15.81
C LYS A 135 0.91 6.53 15.21
N PHE A 136 0.43 5.33 14.86
CA PHE A 136 -0.90 5.14 14.30
C PHE A 136 -1.94 5.02 15.42
N GLU A 137 -2.92 5.91 15.42
CA GLU A 137 -4.03 5.92 16.37
C GLU A 137 -5.04 4.81 16.05
N THR A 138 -5.16 4.44 14.78
CA THR A 138 -6.02 3.34 14.32
C THR A 138 -5.29 2.46 13.32
N VAL A 139 -5.53 1.14 13.40
CA VAL A 139 -4.94 0.15 12.50
C VAL A 139 -6.04 -0.74 11.95
N THR A 140 -6.07 -0.90 10.63
CA THR A 140 -6.96 -1.80 9.89
C THR A 140 -6.11 -2.71 9.01
N CYS A 141 -6.26 -4.02 9.14
CA CYS A 141 -5.46 -5.03 8.48
C CYS A 141 -6.31 -5.93 7.58
N GLY A 142 -5.66 -6.69 6.69
CA GLY A 142 -6.35 -7.58 5.76
C GLY A 142 -7.27 -8.60 6.42
N GLU A 143 -7.02 -9.00 7.64
CA GLU A 143 -7.85 -9.93 8.41
C GLU A 143 -9.12 -9.29 9.03
N ASP A 144 -9.25 -7.97 8.97
CA ASP A 144 -10.40 -7.23 9.50
C ASP A 144 -11.55 -7.11 8.48
N VAL A 145 -11.29 -7.40 7.20
CA VAL A 145 -12.23 -7.22 6.09
C VAL A 145 -12.50 -8.53 5.36
N VAL A 146 -13.64 -8.62 4.71
CA VAL A 146 -14.01 -9.75 3.86
C VAL A 146 -13.51 -9.53 2.43
N HIS A 147 -13.61 -8.29 1.94
CA HIS A 147 -13.20 -7.92 0.59
C HIS A 147 -12.00 -6.98 0.66
N GLY A 148 -10.88 -7.44 0.10
CA GLY A 148 -9.66 -6.63 0.01
C GLY A 148 -9.71 -5.62 -1.13
N LYS A 149 -8.76 -4.67 -1.15
CA LYS A 149 -8.57 -3.70 -2.23
C LYS A 149 -8.59 -4.42 -3.61
N PRO A 150 -9.34 -3.96 -4.61
CA PRO A 150 -9.88 -2.60 -4.78
C PRO A 150 -11.29 -2.38 -4.20
N ASP A 151 -11.88 -3.33 -3.45
CA ASP A 151 -13.14 -3.09 -2.75
C ASP A 151 -12.95 -1.97 -1.70
N PRO A 152 -13.92 -1.06 -1.52
CA PRO A 152 -13.81 0.06 -0.58
C PRO A 152 -13.86 -0.35 0.90
N GLU A 153 -14.19 -1.61 1.22
CA GLU A 153 -14.41 -2.08 2.60
C GLU A 153 -13.26 -1.72 3.54
N MET A 154 -12.00 -1.86 3.08
CA MET A 154 -10.82 -1.55 3.87
C MET A 154 -10.80 -0.09 4.34
N TYR A 155 -11.00 0.86 3.43
CA TYR A 155 -10.94 2.28 3.77
C TYR A 155 -12.21 2.76 4.46
N LEU A 156 -13.39 2.22 4.12
CA LEU A 156 -14.61 2.49 4.87
C LEU A 156 -14.50 2.05 6.34
N LEU A 157 -13.88 0.88 6.59
CA LEU A 157 -13.63 0.41 7.95
C LEU A 157 -12.59 1.28 8.66
N ALA A 158 -11.54 1.71 7.96
CA ALA A 158 -10.51 2.57 8.52
C ALA A 158 -11.06 3.95 8.91
N CYS A 159 -11.87 4.59 8.04
CA CYS A 159 -12.57 5.85 8.35
C CYS A 159 -13.49 5.69 9.58
N LYS A 160 -14.26 4.60 9.62
CA LYS A 160 -15.13 4.30 10.77
C LYS A 160 -14.35 4.16 12.08
N ARG A 161 -13.17 3.49 12.04
CA ARG A 161 -12.30 3.35 13.22
C ARG A 161 -11.70 4.69 13.64
N ALA A 162 -11.34 5.53 12.67
CA ALA A 162 -10.85 6.88 12.91
C ALA A 162 -11.95 7.82 13.48
N GLY A 163 -13.23 7.48 13.27
CA GLY A 163 -14.35 8.28 13.74
C GLY A 163 -14.75 9.44 12.83
N PHE A 164 -14.33 9.39 11.55
CA PHE A 164 -14.60 10.42 10.54
C PHE A 164 -15.37 9.85 9.35
N ALA A 165 -16.08 10.73 8.65
CA ALA A 165 -16.71 10.39 7.38
C ALA A 165 -15.64 10.24 6.28
N PRO A 166 -15.87 9.42 5.23
CA PRO A 166 -14.87 9.22 4.16
C PRO A 166 -14.37 10.52 3.54
N GLU A 167 -15.26 11.48 3.31
CA GLU A 167 -14.97 12.82 2.76
C GLU A 167 -14.12 13.70 3.69
N GLU A 168 -13.95 13.32 4.95
CA GLU A 168 -13.06 13.95 5.93
C GLU A 168 -11.70 13.22 6.06
N CYS A 169 -11.50 12.17 5.26
CA CYS A 169 -10.31 11.31 5.31
C CYS A 169 -9.49 11.42 4.03
N ALA A 170 -8.18 11.54 4.18
CA ALA A 170 -7.21 11.33 3.12
C ALA A 170 -6.70 9.89 3.15
N VAL A 171 -6.56 9.27 2.00
CA VAL A 171 -5.92 7.98 1.79
C VAL A 171 -4.60 8.20 1.07
N VAL A 172 -3.53 7.58 1.55
CA VAL A 172 -2.19 7.64 0.94
C VAL A 172 -1.82 6.25 0.44
N GLU A 173 -1.55 6.14 -0.86
CA GLU A 173 -1.43 4.85 -1.57
C GLU A 173 -0.41 4.90 -2.71
N ASP A 174 0.21 3.75 -3.01
CA ASP A 174 1.13 3.59 -4.14
C ASP A 174 0.52 2.80 -5.30
N SER A 175 -0.50 1.99 -5.01
CA SER A 175 -1.04 0.96 -5.92
C SER A 175 -2.34 1.38 -6.60
N ARG A 176 -2.54 0.85 -7.83
CA ARG A 176 -3.82 0.98 -8.54
C ARG A 176 -5.01 0.52 -7.69
N ASN A 177 -4.91 -0.68 -7.11
CA ASN A 177 -6.03 -1.27 -6.37
C ASN A 177 -6.35 -0.48 -5.09
N GLY A 178 -5.33 0.04 -4.42
CA GLY A 178 -5.52 0.86 -3.25
C GLY A 178 -6.11 2.23 -3.57
N CYS A 179 -5.61 2.92 -4.60
CA CYS A 179 -6.21 4.18 -5.06
C CYS A 179 -7.69 4.00 -5.43
N VAL A 180 -8.03 2.96 -6.22
CA VAL A 180 -9.41 2.65 -6.59
C VAL A 180 -10.28 2.39 -5.35
N SER A 181 -9.75 1.67 -4.35
CA SER A 181 -10.44 1.42 -3.09
C SER A 181 -10.74 2.72 -2.34
N GLY A 182 -9.76 3.62 -2.21
CA GLY A 182 -9.92 4.93 -1.56
C GLY A 182 -10.92 5.83 -2.29
N ILE A 183 -10.80 5.94 -3.62
CA ILE A 183 -11.73 6.71 -4.47
C ILE A 183 -13.16 6.18 -4.33
N THR A 184 -13.32 4.84 -4.39
CA THR A 184 -14.66 4.21 -4.29
C THR A 184 -15.25 4.36 -2.89
N ALA A 185 -14.42 4.42 -1.85
CA ALA A 185 -14.85 4.72 -0.48
C ALA A 185 -15.32 6.17 -0.31
N GLY A 186 -15.01 7.07 -1.25
CA GLY A 186 -15.33 8.50 -1.18
C GLY A 186 -14.32 9.32 -0.38
N CYS A 187 -13.10 8.81 -0.20
CA CYS A 187 -12.00 9.52 0.44
C CYS A 187 -11.26 10.43 -0.55
N HIS A 188 -10.55 11.43 -0.03
CA HIS A 188 -9.49 12.11 -0.77
C HIS A 188 -8.32 11.15 -0.97
N VAL A 189 -7.76 11.07 -2.18
CA VAL A 189 -6.70 10.12 -2.48
C VAL A 189 -5.43 10.83 -2.94
N PHE A 190 -4.34 10.60 -2.22
CA PHE A 190 -2.98 11.05 -2.53
C PHE A 190 -2.15 9.85 -2.95
N ALA A 191 -1.84 9.77 -4.23
CA ALA A 191 -1.04 8.68 -4.75
C ALA A 191 0.46 9.00 -4.66
N VAL A 192 1.25 8.03 -4.22
CA VAL A 192 2.73 8.07 -4.21
C VAL A 192 3.22 6.82 -4.94
N PRO A 193 3.17 6.76 -6.28
CA PRO A 193 3.46 5.56 -7.04
C PRO A 193 4.87 5.04 -6.74
N ASP A 194 5.01 3.72 -6.58
CA ASP A 194 6.30 3.10 -6.35
C ASP A 194 6.98 2.71 -7.69
N ILE A 195 6.96 1.44 -8.06
CA ILE A 195 7.72 0.93 -9.23
C ILE A 195 6.95 1.13 -10.54
N VAL A 196 5.61 1.07 -10.49
CA VAL A 196 4.77 1.16 -11.68
C VAL A 196 3.96 2.45 -11.67
N PRO A 197 4.00 3.20 -12.77
CA PRO A 197 3.11 4.34 -12.94
C PRO A 197 1.64 3.90 -12.87
N LEU A 198 0.81 4.70 -12.22
CA LEU A 198 -0.62 4.48 -12.18
C LEU A 198 -1.25 4.69 -13.55
N PRO A 199 -2.28 3.91 -13.92
CA PRO A 199 -3.09 4.17 -15.11
C PRO A 199 -3.75 5.55 -15.03
N GLN A 200 -3.94 6.20 -16.18
CA GLN A 200 -4.44 7.58 -16.25
C GLN A 200 -5.83 7.72 -15.62
N ASP A 201 -6.70 6.74 -15.79
CA ASP A 201 -8.04 6.71 -15.18
C ASP A 201 -8.01 6.72 -13.64
N VAL A 202 -6.97 6.16 -13.04
CA VAL A 202 -6.74 6.20 -11.59
C VAL A 202 -6.16 7.54 -11.17
N VAL A 203 -5.17 8.05 -11.92
CA VAL A 203 -4.56 9.37 -11.68
C VAL A 203 -5.63 10.46 -11.71
N ASP A 204 -6.55 10.41 -12.68
CA ASP A 204 -7.65 11.39 -12.83
C ASP A 204 -8.63 11.37 -11.64
N GLY A 205 -8.66 10.28 -10.88
CA GLY A 205 -9.50 10.15 -9.68
C GLY A 205 -8.80 10.52 -8.37
N CYS A 206 -7.49 10.75 -8.39
CA CYS A 206 -6.72 11.16 -7.21
C CYS A 206 -6.73 12.69 -7.06
N ASP A 207 -6.70 13.18 -5.82
CA ASP A 207 -6.54 14.61 -5.52
C ASP A 207 -5.14 15.11 -5.88
N ALA A 208 -4.13 14.26 -5.68
CA ALA A 208 -2.75 14.51 -6.14
C ALA A 208 -1.97 13.22 -6.37
N VAL A 209 -0.97 13.31 -7.26
CA VAL A 209 0.08 12.31 -7.42
C VAL A 209 1.40 12.96 -7.03
N LEU A 210 2.07 12.39 -6.04
CA LEU A 210 3.27 12.94 -5.41
C LEU A 210 4.48 12.07 -5.76
N ASP A 211 5.64 12.68 -5.85
CA ASP A 211 6.89 11.95 -6.08
C ASP A 211 7.39 11.28 -4.80
N THR A 212 7.13 11.89 -3.64
CA THR A 212 7.57 11.39 -2.33
C THR A 212 6.59 11.79 -1.23
N LEU A 213 6.68 11.12 -0.07
CA LEU A 213 5.90 11.47 1.12
C LEU A 213 6.30 12.80 1.76
N PHE A 214 7.45 13.39 1.42
CA PHE A 214 7.81 14.74 1.85
C PHE A 214 6.83 15.83 1.39
N GLU A 215 6.11 15.59 0.30
CA GLU A 215 5.15 16.54 -0.28
C GLU A 215 3.76 16.43 0.34
N LEU A 216 3.48 15.31 1.03
CA LEU A 216 2.14 14.94 1.47
C LEU A 216 1.49 15.96 2.40
N THR A 217 2.23 16.40 3.43
CA THR A 217 1.67 17.33 4.44
C THR A 217 1.21 18.65 3.82
N ALA A 218 1.93 19.15 2.82
CA ALA A 218 1.54 20.35 2.08
C ALA A 218 0.31 20.06 1.21
N ALA A 219 0.32 18.95 0.46
CA ALA A 219 -0.78 18.57 -0.42
C ALA A 219 -2.10 18.38 0.33
N VAL A 220 -2.08 17.71 1.50
CA VAL A 220 -3.27 17.51 2.35
C VAL A 220 -3.85 18.84 2.85
N LYS A 221 -3.01 19.83 3.18
CA LYS A 221 -3.45 21.16 3.62
C LYS A 221 -4.06 22.00 2.50
N ASP A 222 -3.70 21.74 1.25
CA ASP A 222 -4.17 22.48 0.09
C ASP A 222 -5.56 22.03 -0.41
N VAL A 223 -6.04 20.85 0.02
CA VAL A 223 -7.40 20.38 -0.25
C VAL A 223 -8.39 21.25 0.53
N ARG A 224 -9.29 21.92 -0.21
CA ARG A 224 -10.29 22.86 0.34
C ARG A 224 -11.69 22.43 0.00
#